data_18f1bfe5f20550e41a0d6c3daceef386
#
_entry.id   18f1bfe5f20550e41a0d6c3daceef386
#
_cell.length_a   1.000
_cell.length_b   1.000
_cell.length_c   1.000
_cell.angle_alpha   90.00
_cell.angle_beta   90.00
_cell.angle_gamma   90.00
#
_symmetry.space_group_name_H-M   'P 1'
#
loop_
_entity.id
_entity.type
_entity.pdbx_description
1 polymer ?
#
loop_
_entity_poly.entity_id
_entity_poly.type
_entity_poly.pdbx_seq_one_letter_code
_entity_poly.pdbx_strand_id
1 'polypeptide(L)'
;ECLFFKIIVIFYLYMNNQNLIIYEFDELYKILIEIKKDINLNLKKATKNDILELNSQSNCLIFTKKKISGLDNQIIFDKFPISILKLLEKINKEFLKRNFNKQSEIIIGSYKFNLNSREMFYESLKLKLTEKEINSIIYLFKSDKAVKIQELQSKVWGYQSELETHTVETHIYRLRKKISKVFNDENFIVSNKNGYEISKKK
;
A
#
# COMPACT_ATOMS: atom_id res chain seq x y z
N GLU A 1 13.49 32.27 -7.08
CA GLU A 1 13.69 32.10 -5.62
C GLU A 1 12.45 31.52 -4.92
N CYS A 2 11.23 31.92 -5.27
CA CYS A 2 10.00 31.47 -4.60
C CYS A 2 9.68 29.96 -4.82
N LEU A 3 10.05 29.38 -5.97
CA LEU A 3 9.81 27.97 -6.28
C LEU A 3 10.76 27.05 -5.49
N PHE A 4 11.99 27.48 -5.29
CA PHE A 4 13.00 26.76 -4.52
C PHE A 4 12.64 26.70 -3.03
N PHE A 5 12.13 27.79 -2.49
CA PHE A 5 11.65 27.86 -1.10
C PHE A 5 10.40 26.99 -0.87
N LYS A 6 9.46 26.96 -1.82
CA LYS A 6 8.29 26.06 -1.76
C LYS A 6 8.67 24.59 -1.81
N ILE A 7 9.64 24.23 -2.62
CA ILE A 7 10.14 22.84 -2.72
C ILE A 7 10.81 22.45 -1.41
N ILE A 8 11.62 23.32 -0.80
CA ILE A 8 12.26 23.07 0.50
C ILE A 8 11.22 22.92 1.62
N VAL A 9 10.20 23.77 1.66
CA VAL A 9 9.14 23.72 2.67
C VAL A 9 8.27 22.45 2.54
N ILE A 10 7.94 22.05 1.32
CA ILE A 10 7.24 20.79 1.05
C ILE A 10 8.13 19.60 1.44
N PHE A 11 9.42 19.68 1.14
CA PHE A 11 10.42 18.69 1.55
C PHE A 11 10.51 18.56 3.08
N TYR A 12 10.53 19.69 3.78
CA TYR A 12 10.60 19.77 5.25
C TYR A 12 9.36 19.20 5.96
N LEU A 13 8.17 19.44 5.41
CA LEU A 13 6.91 18.97 5.99
C LEU A 13 6.66 17.46 5.78
N TYR A 14 7.23 16.86 4.72
CA TYR A 14 7.00 15.46 4.39
C TYR A 14 8.01 14.47 4.99
N MET A 15 9.19 14.95 5.41
CA MET A 15 10.29 14.10 5.89
C MET A 15 10.25 13.83 7.41
N ASN A 16 9.22 14.30 8.12
CA ASN A 16 9.13 14.11 9.56
C ASN A 16 9.13 12.63 9.96
N ASN A 17 10.15 12.23 10.73
CA ASN A 17 10.30 10.92 11.35
C ASN A 17 10.53 9.72 10.41
N GLN A 18 11.11 9.93 9.22
CA GLN A 18 11.46 8.84 8.32
C GLN A 18 12.84 8.27 8.63
N ASN A 19 12.94 6.94 8.73
CA ASN A 19 14.19 6.26 9.01
C ASN A 19 14.88 5.85 7.70
N LEU A 20 16.06 6.38 7.44
CA LEU A 20 16.94 5.97 6.36
C LEU A 20 18.15 5.23 6.92
N ILE A 21 18.32 4.01 6.46
CA ILE A 21 19.40 3.14 6.89
C ILE A 21 20.41 3.02 5.75
N ILE A 22 21.65 3.32 6.02
CA ILE A 22 22.74 3.22 5.05
C ILE A 22 23.50 1.91 5.31
N TYR A 23 23.43 1.01 4.33
CA TYR A 23 24.08 -0.29 4.41
C TYR A 23 25.39 -0.32 3.63
N GLU A 24 26.50 -0.62 4.33
CA GLU A 24 27.85 -0.75 3.75
C GLU A 24 28.25 0.40 2.81
N PHE A 25 27.91 1.66 3.17
CA PHE A 25 28.30 2.84 2.39
C PHE A 25 28.67 4.02 3.29
N ASP A 26 29.87 3.94 3.87
CA ASP A 26 30.35 4.87 4.89
C ASP A 26 30.51 6.31 4.39
N GLU A 27 30.96 6.51 3.16
CA GLU A 27 31.14 7.82 2.57
C GLU A 27 29.79 8.55 2.45
N LEU A 28 28.75 7.84 1.97
CA LEU A 28 27.42 8.40 1.87
C LEU A 28 26.86 8.74 3.25
N TYR A 29 27.06 7.85 4.23
CA TYR A 29 26.61 8.09 5.59
C TYR A 29 27.22 9.37 6.19
N LYS A 30 28.54 9.60 5.99
CA LYS A 30 29.23 10.80 6.43
C LYS A 30 28.63 12.06 5.78
N ILE A 31 28.46 12.06 4.45
CA ILE A 31 27.86 13.18 3.72
C ILE A 31 26.45 13.49 4.23
N LEU A 32 25.60 12.48 4.40
CA LEU A 32 24.23 12.70 4.86
C LEU A 32 24.15 13.14 6.33
N ILE A 33 25.11 12.75 7.17
CA ILE A 33 25.19 13.23 8.56
C ILE A 33 25.53 14.72 8.62
N GLU A 34 26.41 15.21 7.75
CA GLU A 34 26.76 16.64 7.69
C GLU A 34 25.52 17.50 7.40
N ILE A 35 24.65 17.06 6.50
CA ILE A 35 23.42 17.77 6.13
C ILE A 35 22.18 17.32 6.91
N LYS A 36 22.34 16.49 7.94
CA LYS A 36 21.20 15.90 8.69
C LYS A 36 20.24 16.95 9.25
N LYS A 37 20.76 18.10 9.67
CA LYS A 37 19.96 19.21 10.21
C LYS A 37 19.01 19.81 9.18
N ASP A 38 19.39 19.74 7.91
CA ASP A 38 18.64 20.36 6.80
C ASP A 38 17.65 19.40 6.16
N ILE A 39 17.80 18.07 6.37
CA ILE A 39 17.01 17.04 5.68
C ILE A 39 16.00 16.31 6.56
N ASN A 40 15.98 16.58 7.87
CA ASN A 40 15.00 16.02 8.83
C ASN A 40 14.76 14.49 8.72
N LEU A 41 15.84 13.75 8.44
CA LEU A 41 15.85 12.28 8.33
C LEU A 41 16.51 11.66 9.56
N ASN A 42 15.95 10.58 10.06
CA ASN A 42 16.63 9.71 11.01
C ASN A 42 17.59 8.78 10.27
N LEU A 43 18.89 9.09 10.35
CA LEU A 43 19.92 8.30 9.70
C LEU A 43 20.46 7.24 10.66
N LYS A 44 20.52 6.00 10.16
CA LYS A 44 21.16 4.87 10.86
C LYS A 44 22.15 4.20 9.91
N LYS A 45 23.25 3.71 10.46
CA LYS A 45 24.19 2.83 9.75
C LYS A 45 23.86 1.39 10.09
N ALA A 46 23.91 0.51 9.11
CA ALA A 46 23.67 -0.92 9.33
C ALA A 46 24.79 -1.77 8.72
N THR A 47 25.06 -2.87 9.38
CA THR A 47 25.99 -3.93 8.98
C THR A 47 25.23 -5.19 8.56
N LYS A 48 25.94 -6.23 8.10
CA LYS A 48 25.30 -7.50 7.69
C LYS A 48 24.42 -8.13 8.76
N ASN A 49 24.79 -7.99 10.03
CA ASN A 49 24.06 -8.62 11.14
C ASN A 49 22.72 -7.94 11.42
N ASP A 50 22.59 -6.66 11.07
CA ASP A 50 21.40 -5.85 11.41
C ASP A 50 20.27 -5.99 10.37
N ILE A 51 20.56 -6.50 9.17
CA ILE A 51 19.62 -6.48 8.03
C ILE A 51 18.36 -7.29 8.28
N LEU A 52 18.47 -8.47 8.91
CA LEU A 52 17.31 -9.34 9.13
C LEU A 52 16.32 -8.72 10.12
N GLU A 53 16.79 -8.00 11.14
CA GLU A 53 15.96 -7.30 12.10
C GLU A 53 15.30 -6.04 11.49
N LEU A 54 16.00 -5.38 10.57
CA LEU A 54 15.56 -4.16 9.94
C LEU A 54 14.44 -4.38 8.90
N ASN A 55 14.34 -5.57 8.35
CA ASN A 55 13.27 -5.91 7.39
C ASN A 55 11.88 -5.91 8.04
N SER A 56 11.81 -6.16 9.34
CA SER A 56 10.58 -6.11 10.13
C SER A 56 10.11 -4.67 10.44
N GLN A 57 10.98 -3.68 10.35
CA GLN A 57 10.63 -2.29 10.62
C GLN A 57 9.88 -1.67 9.45
N SER A 58 8.59 -1.49 9.62
CA SER A 58 7.66 -1.08 8.58
C SER A 58 7.91 0.33 8.00
N ASN A 59 8.71 1.18 8.67
CA ASN A 59 8.84 2.61 8.33
C ASN A 59 10.30 3.04 8.03
N CYS A 60 11.11 2.15 7.47
CA CYS A 60 12.49 2.45 7.08
C CYS A 60 12.73 2.19 5.59
N LEU A 61 13.64 2.95 4.99
CA LEU A 61 14.25 2.67 3.69
C LEU A 61 15.71 2.27 3.91
N ILE A 62 16.16 1.24 3.21
CA ILE A 62 17.53 0.77 3.29
C ILE A 62 18.24 1.14 1.98
N PHE A 63 19.29 1.90 2.11
CA PHE A 63 20.12 2.32 0.99
C PHE A 63 21.25 1.31 0.76
N THR A 64 21.34 0.76 -0.44
CA THR A 64 22.32 -0.28 -0.79
C THR A 64 23.03 0.01 -2.10
N LYS A 65 24.30 -0.40 -2.24
CA LYS A 65 25.06 -0.32 -3.51
C LYS A 65 24.61 -1.42 -4.49
N LYS A 66 24.20 -2.59 -3.97
CA LYS A 66 23.78 -3.75 -4.76
C LYS A 66 22.46 -4.30 -4.21
N LYS A 67 21.72 -4.99 -5.07
CA LYS A 67 20.49 -5.66 -4.65
C LYS A 67 20.78 -6.76 -3.64
N ILE A 68 20.08 -6.72 -2.52
CA ILE A 68 20.14 -7.74 -1.46
C ILE A 68 18.84 -8.54 -1.55
N SER A 69 18.96 -9.86 -1.67
CA SER A 69 17.79 -10.75 -1.73
C SER A 69 17.05 -10.74 -0.40
N GLY A 70 15.71 -10.76 -0.43
CA GLY A 70 14.88 -10.77 0.77
C GLY A 70 14.64 -9.40 1.41
N LEU A 71 15.13 -8.30 0.84
CA LEU A 71 14.85 -6.93 1.28
C LEU A 71 13.91 -6.23 0.31
N ASP A 72 12.66 -6.00 0.75
CA ASP A 72 11.66 -5.30 -0.07
C ASP A 72 11.74 -3.76 0.04
N ASN A 73 12.47 -3.27 1.06
CA ASN A 73 12.57 -1.86 1.39
C ASN A 73 13.91 -1.22 1.01
N GLN A 74 14.58 -1.75 -0.01
CA GLN A 74 15.86 -1.23 -0.46
C GLN A 74 15.74 -0.22 -1.60
N ILE A 75 16.59 0.80 -1.56
CA ILE A 75 16.90 1.70 -2.68
C ILE A 75 18.29 1.33 -3.18
N ILE A 76 18.36 0.91 -4.44
CA ILE A 76 19.64 0.57 -5.05
C ILE A 76 20.20 1.81 -5.74
N PHE A 77 21.46 2.09 -5.47
CA PHE A 77 22.23 3.13 -6.13
C PHE A 77 23.47 2.53 -6.78
N ASP A 78 23.42 2.41 -8.07
CA ASP A 78 24.47 1.83 -8.92
C ASP A 78 25.20 2.86 -9.77
N LYS A 79 24.70 4.11 -9.82
CA LYS A 79 25.25 5.17 -10.68
C LYS A 79 25.79 6.34 -9.86
N PHE A 80 27.11 6.54 -9.93
CA PHE A 80 27.83 7.67 -9.37
C PHE A 80 28.70 8.33 -10.44
N PRO A 81 28.97 9.65 -10.38
CA PRO A 81 28.54 10.59 -9.36
C PRO A 81 27.08 11.02 -9.49
N ILE A 82 26.45 11.39 -8.37
CA ILE A 82 25.10 11.95 -8.31
C ILE A 82 25.11 13.23 -7.48
N SER A 83 24.34 14.25 -7.89
CA SER A 83 24.17 15.44 -7.08
C SER A 83 23.33 15.15 -5.85
N ILE A 84 23.63 15.83 -4.73
CA ILE A 84 22.90 15.65 -3.48
C ILE A 84 21.39 15.89 -3.64
N LEU A 85 21.00 16.88 -4.44
CA LEU A 85 19.58 17.18 -4.71
C LEU A 85 18.87 16.00 -5.37
N LYS A 86 19.46 15.42 -6.42
CA LYS A 86 18.88 14.24 -7.10
C LYS A 86 18.81 13.01 -6.18
N LEU A 87 19.80 12.87 -5.29
CA LEU A 87 19.78 11.81 -4.29
C LEU A 87 18.60 11.97 -3.33
N LEU A 88 18.43 13.18 -2.77
CA LEU A 88 17.34 13.49 -1.85
C LEU A 88 15.97 13.37 -2.52
N GLU A 89 15.83 13.81 -3.76
CA GLU A 89 14.60 13.61 -4.56
C GLU A 89 14.25 12.14 -4.71
N LYS A 90 15.25 11.29 -5.02
CA LYS A 90 15.02 9.85 -5.17
C LYS A 90 14.60 9.20 -3.84
N ILE A 91 15.27 9.55 -2.75
CA ILE A 91 14.92 9.08 -1.41
C ILE A 91 13.48 9.48 -1.07
N ASN A 92 13.13 10.75 -1.26
CA ASN A 92 11.80 11.26 -0.97
C ASN A 92 10.71 10.58 -1.83
N LYS A 93 10.96 10.41 -3.13
CA LYS A 93 10.05 9.70 -4.04
C LYS A 93 9.77 8.27 -3.57
N GLU A 94 10.78 7.55 -3.10
CA GLU A 94 10.58 6.18 -2.60
C GLU A 94 9.83 6.16 -1.27
N PHE A 95 10.07 7.11 -0.36
CA PHE A 95 9.27 7.25 0.85
C PHE A 95 7.80 7.56 0.54
N LEU A 96 7.52 8.52 -0.35
CA LEU A 96 6.17 8.87 -0.77
C LEU A 96 5.45 7.67 -1.40
N LYS A 97 6.11 6.96 -2.31
CA LYS A 97 5.57 5.76 -2.93
C LYS A 97 5.19 4.68 -1.90
N ARG A 98 6.05 4.47 -0.89
CA ARG A 98 5.77 3.50 0.18
C ARG A 98 4.62 3.93 1.07
N ASN A 99 4.58 5.19 1.49
CA ASN A 99 3.49 5.71 2.30
C ASN A 99 2.16 5.60 1.54
N PHE A 100 2.16 5.96 0.25
CA PHE A 100 0.99 5.80 -0.61
C PHE A 100 0.54 4.35 -0.72
N ASN A 101 1.46 3.40 -0.89
CA ASN A 101 1.13 1.98 -0.93
C ASN A 101 0.59 1.47 0.41
N LYS A 102 1.17 1.89 1.54
CA LYS A 102 0.68 1.51 2.88
C LYS A 102 -0.70 2.06 3.19
N GLN A 103 -0.98 3.32 2.85
CA GLN A 103 -2.29 3.93 3.05
C GLN A 103 -3.39 3.27 2.21
N SER A 104 -3.00 2.60 1.14
CA SER A 104 -3.92 1.86 0.27
C SER A 104 -4.12 0.42 0.67
N GLU A 105 -3.47 -0.07 1.72
CA GLU A 105 -3.61 -1.44 2.20
C GLU A 105 -4.67 -1.51 3.30
N ILE A 106 -5.64 -2.40 3.13
CA ILE A 106 -6.63 -2.76 4.14
C ILE A 106 -6.62 -4.26 4.36
N ILE A 107 -6.92 -4.68 5.58
CA ILE A 107 -7.06 -6.10 5.95
C ILE A 107 -8.52 -6.36 6.27
N ILE A 108 -9.09 -7.37 5.64
CA ILE A 108 -10.46 -7.82 5.85
C ILE A 108 -10.42 -9.32 6.13
N GLY A 109 -10.61 -9.71 7.39
CA GLY A 109 -10.40 -11.08 7.82
C GLY A 109 -8.94 -11.51 7.59
N SER A 110 -8.75 -12.61 6.88
CA SER A 110 -7.42 -13.13 6.52
C SER A 110 -6.85 -12.53 5.22
N TYR A 111 -7.60 -11.66 4.55
CA TYR A 111 -7.24 -11.13 3.25
C TYR A 111 -6.64 -9.73 3.34
N LYS A 112 -5.56 -9.50 2.60
CA LYS A 112 -4.94 -8.20 2.40
C LYS A 112 -5.38 -7.62 1.06
N PHE A 113 -5.83 -6.38 1.05
CA PHE A 113 -6.23 -5.65 -0.16
C PHE A 113 -5.28 -4.50 -0.41
N ASN A 114 -4.87 -4.34 -1.65
CA ASN A 114 -4.23 -3.12 -2.11
C ASN A 114 -5.22 -2.35 -3.01
N LEU A 115 -5.71 -1.22 -2.52
CA LEU A 115 -6.72 -0.42 -3.20
C LEU A 115 -6.21 0.21 -4.50
N ASN A 116 -4.92 0.58 -4.53
CA ASN A 116 -4.31 1.23 -5.70
C ASN A 116 -4.11 0.24 -6.84
N SER A 117 -3.55 -0.93 -6.54
CA SER A 117 -3.37 -1.99 -7.55
C SER A 117 -4.67 -2.77 -7.80
N ARG A 118 -5.69 -2.60 -6.95
CA ARG A 118 -6.96 -3.36 -6.97
C ARG A 118 -6.72 -4.85 -6.89
N GLU A 119 -5.90 -5.25 -5.93
CA GLU A 119 -5.50 -6.65 -5.74
C GLU A 119 -5.86 -7.12 -4.35
N MET A 120 -6.32 -8.36 -4.28
CA MET A 120 -6.61 -9.09 -3.07
C MET A 120 -5.59 -10.21 -2.92
N PHE A 121 -5.03 -10.37 -1.73
CA PHE A 121 -3.97 -11.34 -1.43
C PHE A 121 -4.39 -12.23 -0.26
N TYR A 122 -4.03 -13.48 -0.34
CA TYR A 122 -4.08 -14.44 0.74
C TYR A 122 -2.87 -15.37 0.60
N GLU A 123 -1.98 -15.35 1.60
CA GLU A 123 -0.69 -16.04 1.53
C GLU A 123 0.09 -15.69 0.24
N SER A 124 0.41 -16.67 -0.61
CA SER A 124 1.07 -16.49 -1.90
C SER A 124 0.11 -16.25 -3.07
N LEU A 125 -1.20 -16.39 -2.83
CA LEU A 125 -2.22 -16.24 -3.86
C LEU A 125 -2.61 -14.78 -4.05
N LYS A 126 -2.92 -14.44 -5.30
CA LYS A 126 -3.24 -13.08 -5.72
C LYS A 126 -4.42 -13.07 -6.68
N LEU A 127 -5.34 -12.14 -6.46
CA LEU A 127 -6.50 -11.92 -7.31
C LEU A 127 -6.62 -10.45 -7.71
N LYS A 128 -6.66 -10.19 -9.02
CA LYS A 128 -6.92 -8.84 -9.56
C LYS A 128 -8.42 -8.58 -9.55
N LEU A 129 -8.82 -7.43 -9.03
CA LEU A 129 -10.21 -6.97 -8.95
C LEU A 129 -10.47 -5.80 -9.88
N THR A 130 -11.72 -5.64 -10.33
CA THR A 130 -12.18 -4.41 -10.96
C THR A 130 -12.48 -3.36 -9.89
N GLU A 131 -12.66 -2.11 -10.33
CA GLU A 131 -13.02 -1.01 -9.43
C GLU A 131 -14.35 -1.25 -8.71
N LYS A 132 -15.35 -1.75 -9.42
CA LYS A 132 -16.66 -2.05 -8.84
C LYS A 132 -16.62 -3.23 -7.86
N GLU A 133 -15.80 -4.24 -8.15
CA GLU A 133 -15.60 -5.39 -7.26
C GLU A 133 -14.96 -4.95 -5.93
N ILE A 134 -13.88 -4.15 -5.98
CA ILE A 134 -13.22 -3.70 -4.75
C ILE A 134 -14.09 -2.72 -3.96
N ASN A 135 -14.80 -1.80 -4.64
CA ASN A 135 -15.72 -0.87 -4.00
C ASN A 135 -16.88 -1.61 -3.31
N SER A 136 -17.38 -2.68 -3.91
CA SER A 136 -18.40 -3.55 -3.29
C SER A 136 -17.89 -4.19 -2.01
N ILE A 137 -16.69 -4.78 -2.06
CA ILE A 137 -16.08 -5.40 -0.88
C ILE A 137 -15.88 -4.37 0.23
N ILE A 138 -15.35 -3.17 -0.10
CA ILE A 138 -15.13 -2.12 0.89
C ILE A 138 -16.46 -1.64 1.49
N TYR A 139 -17.49 -1.47 0.67
CA TYR A 139 -18.80 -1.03 1.13
C TYR A 139 -19.42 -2.06 2.08
N LEU A 140 -19.40 -3.34 1.70
CA LEU A 140 -19.88 -4.43 2.55
C LEU A 140 -19.08 -4.54 3.85
N PHE A 141 -17.77 -4.37 3.80
CA PHE A 141 -16.91 -4.42 4.99
C PHE A 141 -17.18 -3.29 5.98
N LYS A 142 -17.43 -2.08 5.48
CA LYS A 142 -17.75 -0.91 6.31
C LYS A 142 -19.17 -0.94 6.88
N SER A 143 -20.00 -1.80 6.36
CA SER A 143 -21.39 -1.93 6.80
C SER A 143 -21.49 -2.91 7.98
N ASP A 144 -22.14 -2.47 9.08
CA ASP A 144 -22.32 -3.30 10.26
C ASP A 144 -23.41 -4.38 10.09
N LYS A 145 -24.21 -4.25 9.05
CA LYS A 145 -25.36 -5.09 8.73
C LYS A 145 -25.29 -5.56 7.28
N ALA A 146 -26.02 -6.64 6.98
CA ALA A 146 -26.20 -7.08 5.61
C ALA A 146 -26.80 -5.96 4.74
N VAL A 147 -26.20 -5.73 3.58
CA VAL A 147 -26.52 -4.64 2.65
C VAL A 147 -27.47 -5.14 1.58
N LYS A 148 -28.60 -4.49 1.42
CA LYS A 148 -29.58 -4.81 0.37
C LYS A 148 -29.02 -4.49 -1.02
N ILE A 149 -29.52 -5.19 -2.04
CA ILE A 149 -29.05 -5.04 -3.40
C ILE A 149 -29.28 -3.63 -3.95
N GLN A 150 -30.43 -3.01 -3.63
CA GLN A 150 -30.73 -1.63 -4.04
C GLN A 150 -29.74 -0.63 -3.42
N GLU A 151 -29.32 -0.88 -2.20
CA GLU A 151 -28.32 -0.05 -1.52
C GLU A 151 -26.94 -0.18 -2.17
N LEU A 152 -26.49 -1.40 -2.47
CA LEU A 152 -25.28 -1.63 -3.26
C LEU A 152 -25.36 -0.94 -4.60
N GLN A 153 -26.48 -1.08 -5.31
CA GLN A 153 -26.71 -0.45 -6.61
C GLN A 153 -26.54 1.06 -6.54
N SER A 154 -27.19 1.73 -5.61
CA SER A 154 -27.11 3.19 -5.48
C SER A 154 -25.73 3.67 -5.03
N LYS A 155 -25.10 2.99 -4.06
CA LYS A 155 -23.85 3.43 -3.42
C LYS A 155 -22.58 3.06 -4.17
N VAL A 156 -22.58 1.93 -4.89
CA VAL A 156 -21.40 1.44 -5.59
C VAL A 156 -21.50 1.68 -7.10
N TRP A 157 -22.68 1.48 -7.70
CA TRP A 157 -22.87 1.66 -9.15
C TRP A 157 -23.38 3.05 -9.52
N GLY A 158 -24.04 3.77 -8.60
CA GLY A 158 -24.58 5.11 -8.87
C GLY A 158 -25.88 5.09 -9.65
N TYR A 159 -26.52 3.93 -9.82
CA TYR A 159 -27.80 3.81 -10.50
C TYR A 159 -28.95 4.10 -9.55
N GLN A 160 -29.91 4.91 -10.00
CA GLN A 160 -31.12 5.24 -9.23
C GLN A 160 -32.34 4.41 -9.62
N SER A 161 -32.24 3.60 -10.68
CA SER A 161 -33.35 2.83 -11.23
C SER A 161 -33.44 1.42 -10.64
N GLU A 162 -34.61 1.02 -10.20
CA GLU A 162 -34.88 -0.35 -9.68
C GLU A 162 -34.73 -1.44 -10.76
N LEU A 163 -34.76 -1.07 -12.03
CA LEU A 163 -34.74 -1.98 -13.19
C LEU A 163 -33.41 -2.72 -13.38
N GLU A 164 -32.31 -2.34 -12.68
CA GLU A 164 -30.97 -2.89 -12.92
C GLU A 164 -30.43 -3.75 -11.78
N THR A 165 -31.26 -4.16 -10.81
CA THR A 165 -30.81 -5.00 -9.69
C THR A 165 -30.20 -6.32 -10.14
N HIS A 166 -30.71 -6.95 -11.19
CA HIS A 166 -30.16 -8.18 -11.76
C HIS A 166 -28.72 -8.03 -12.26
N THR A 167 -28.34 -6.84 -12.69
CA THR A 167 -26.95 -6.54 -13.09
C THR A 167 -26.01 -6.60 -11.87
N VAL A 168 -26.43 -6.00 -10.76
CA VAL A 168 -25.65 -6.03 -9.52
C VAL A 168 -25.55 -7.44 -8.93
N GLU A 169 -26.65 -8.20 -8.92
CA GLU A 169 -26.65 -9.61 -8.52
C GLU A 169 -25.67 -10.45 -9.32
N THR A 170 -25.68 -10.27 -10.64
CA THR A 170 -24.74 -10.96 -11.54
C THR A 170 -23.30 -10.58 -11.23
N HIS A 171 -23.02 -9.31 -10.94
CA HIS A 171 -21.67 -8.87 -10.57
C HIS A 171 -21.22 -9.48 -9.24
N ILE A 172 -22.06 -9.49 -8.22
CA ILE A 172 -21.75 -10.13 -6.92
C ILE A 172 -21.56 -11.66 -7.08
N TYR A 173 -22.41 -12.30 -7.87
CA TYR A 173 -22.24 -13.72 -8.16
C TYR A 173 -20.89 -14.03 -8.84
N ARG A 174 -20.54 -13.25 -9.87
CA ARG A 174 -19.25 -13.40 -10.57
C ARG A 174 -18.07 -13.13 -9.63
N LEU A 175 -18.17 -12.12 -8.77
CA LEU A 175 -17.16 -11.81 -7.77
C LEU A 175 -16.97 -12.98 -6.79
N ARG A 176 -18.03 -13.53 -6.24
CA ARG A 176 -17.99 -14.72 -5.37
C ARG A 176 -17.33 -15.91 -6.07
N LYS A 177 -17.73 -16.21 -7.31
CA LYS A 177 -17.08 -17.28 -8.10
C LYS A 177 -15.59 -17.04 -8.32
N LYS A 178 -15.21 -15.79 -8.58
CA LYS A 178 -13.83 -15.41 -8.81
C LYS A 178 -12.97 -15.60 -7.55
N ILE A 179 -13.49 -15.22 -6.38
CA ILE A 179 -12.85 -15.42 -5.07
C ILE A 179 -12.74 -16.91 -4.76
N SER A 180 -13.84 -17.67 -4.88
CA SER A 180 -13.85 -19.12 -4.64
C SER A 180 -12.86 -19.86 -5.53
N LYS A 181 -12.76 -19.49 -6.81
CA LYS A 181 -11.82 -20.13 -7.75
C LYS A 181 -10.35 -19.94 -7.37
N VAL A 182 -9.97 -18.77 -6.80
CA VAL A 182 -8.56 -18.45 -6.51
C VAL A 182 -8.19 -18.84 -5.10
N PHE A 183 -9.05 -18.59 -4.13
CA PHE A 183 -8.78 -18.77 -2.71
C PHE A 183 -9.47 -19.96 -2.07
N ASN A 184 -10.30 -20.69 -2.84
CA ASN A 184 -11.14 -21.79 -2.35
C ASN A 184 -12.06 -21.36 -1.19
N ASP A 185 -12.51 -20.09 -1.18
CA ASP A 185 -13.38 -19.50 -0.17
C ASP A 185 -14.73 -19.11 -0.78
N GLU A 186 -15.75 -19.90 -0.48
CA GLU A 186 -17.13 -19.65 -0.94
C GLU A 186 -17.91 -18.73 0.02
N ASN A 187 -17.36 -18.50 1.21
CA ASN A 187 -18.05 -17.84 2.31
C ASN A 187 -17.54 -16.41 2.56
N PHE A 188 -16.58 -15.90 1.80
CA PHE A 188 -16.08 -14.54 1.99
C PHE A 188 -17.20 -13.49 1.87
N ILE A 189 -18.07 -13.62 0.86
CA ILE A 189 -19.28 -12.81 0.74
C ILE A 189 -20.47 -13.74 0.94
N VAL A 190 -21.21 -13.52 2.00
CA VAL A 190 -22.41 -14.31 2.34
C VAL A 190 -23.66 -13.58 1.85
N SER A 191 -24.60 -14.35 1.28
CA SER A 191 -25.93 -13.88 0.92
C SER A 191 -26.95 -14.44 1.92
N ASN A 192 -27.76 -13.59 2.51
CA ASN A 192 -28.83 -13.94 3.40
C ASN A 192 -30.14 -13.22 2.99
N LYS A 193 -31.22 -13.46 3.72
CA LYS A 193 -32.56 -12.85 3.43
C LYS A 193 -32.52 -11.30 3.49
N ASN A 194 -31.54 -10.72 4.20
CA ASN A 194 -31.43 -9.29 4.40
C ASN A 194 -30.45 -8.61 3.42
N GLY A 195 -29.74 -9.39 2.58
CA GLY A 195 -28.78 -8.88 1.60
C GLY A 195 -27.44 -9.61 1.64
N TYR A 196 -26.37 -8.86 1.34
CA TYR A 196 -25.00 -9.35 1.28
C TYR A 196 -24.16 -8.78 2.43
N GLU A 197 -23.24 -9.59 2.95
CA GLU A 197 -22.30 -9.17 3.98
C GLU A 197 -20.95 -9.89 3.83
N ILE A 198 -19.90 -9.31 4.38
CA ILE A 198 -18.59 -9.99 4.50
C ILE A 198 -18.65 -10.92 5.71
N SER A 199 -18.22 -12.16 5.52
CA SER A 199 -18.12 -13.12 6.61
C SER A 199 -17.15 -12.62 7.68
N LYS A 200 -17.64 -12.49 8.92
CA LYS A 200 -16.81 -12.11 10.08
C LYS A 200 -16.08 -13.32 10.69
N LYS A 201 -15.99 -14.44 9.95
CA LYS A 201 -15.21 -15.58 10.42
C LYS A 201 -13.75 -15.17 10.58
N LYS A 202 -13.26 -15.36 11.81
CA LYS A 202 -11.86 -15.23 12.19
C LYS A 202 -11.00 -16.26 11.49
#